data_eb15c483beab37ee0dcc97e365edc562
#
_entry.id   eb15c483beab37ee0dcc97e365edc562
#
_cell.length_a   1.000
_cell.length_b   1.000
_cell.length_c   1.000
_cell.angle_alpha   90.00
_cell.angle_beta   90.00
_cell.angle_gamma   90.00
#
_symmetry.space_group_name_H-M   'P 1'
#
loop_
_entity.id
_entity.type
_entity.pdbx_description
1 polymer ?
#
loop_
_entity_poly.entity_id
_entity_poly.type
_entity_poly.pdbx_seq_one_letter_code
_entity_poly.pdbx_strand_id
1 'polypeptide(L)'
;MPKKDIKVPNIGEFKDVEVIEIIVKKGQEIKKNDPLITIESDKSSVEIPSLHNGIVTELNLNVGDKVSEGDKILEIELKDNQVETQLKTEEIKTIKKENTKEKKIEIRREVGSKNVIVKDFSKKTAASPKVRKFARELGVDISKVEGSERLGRVTESDVKSFVANKPERNSEKEFKKDETIELEYPHSDFGKTEIKDIPRVKRLSSKYLMNSWTNIPHVTNHDEADITELEEFRTSLTDIYTGEKKKITPLAFIVKALTASLKKFPNFNSSIDEIDKGKMTLKKYYHIGIAVDTKHGLMVPKLRNADNKNISLIGNELKKLSDQCRNLKIDKKELFGGSMTITSLGGIGGSFFTPIINYPEVAILGVGKSQKKQIFIDGKFITRTMLPLSLSYDHRIIDGAEAARFNLSLIHI
;
A
#
# COMPACT_ATOMS: atom_id res chain seq x y z
N MET A 1 -23.87 21.35 -34.69
CA MET A 1 -22.88 20.34 -34.31
C MET A 1 -23.51 18.96 -34.37
N PRO A 2 -22.81 17.89 -34.75
CA PRO A 2 -23.43 16.57 -34.87
C PRO A 2 -23.87 16.06 -33.50
N LYS A 3 -25.14 15.69 -33.41
CA LYS A 3 -25.70 15.06 -32.22
C LYS A 3 -25.48 13.55 -32.29
N LYS A 4 -25.16 12.93 -31.17
CA LYS A 4 -24.94 11.47 -31.09
C LYS A 4 -25.64 10.89 -29.88
N ASP A 5 -26.36 9.78 -30.10
CA ASP A 5 -27.00 9.03 -29.03
C ASP A 5 -26.00 8.11 -28.33
N ILE A 6 -25.96 8.13 -27.00
CA ILE A 6 -25.26 7.15 -26.20
C ILE A 6 -26.27 6.10 -25.76
N LYS A 7 -25.92 4.83 -26.03
CA LYS A 7 -26.74 3.65 -25.75
C LYS A 7 -26.08 2.78 -24.70
N VAL A 8 -26.88 1.97 -24.00
CA VAL A 8 -26.42 0.97 -23.08
C VAL A 8 -25.55 -0.04 -23.81
N PRO A 9 -24.27 -0.23 -23.43
CA PRO A 9 -23.39 -1.24 -24.04
C PRO A 9 -23.86 -2.65 -23.70
N ASN A 10 -23.19 -3.66 -24.28
CA ASN A 10 -23.45 -5.04 -23.91
C ASN A 10 -23.06 -5.28 -22.44
N ILE A 11 -24.06 -5.56 -21.62
CA ILE A 11 -23.95 -5.81 -20.18
C ILE A 11 -24.02 -7.32 -19.84
N GLY A 12 -23.80 -8.20 -20.82
CA GLY A 12 -23.85 -9.64 -20.67
C GLY A 12 -25.25 -10.23 -20.73
N GLU A 13 -25.55 -11.26 -19.95
CA GLU A 13 -26.84 -11.99 -20.00
C GLU A 13 -28.00 -11.27 -19.27
N PHE A 14 -27.80 -10.01 -18.81
CA PHE A 14 -28.79 -9.27 -18.03
C PHE A 14 -29.75 -8.49 -18.93
N LYS A 15 -31.05 -8.63 -18.66
CA LYS A 15 -32.13 -7.86 -19.28
C LYS A 15 -32.95 -7.15 -18.20
N ASP A 16 -33.50 -6.00 -18.51
CA ASP A 16 -34.36 -5.23 -17.59
C ASP A 16 -33.67 -4.83 -16.27
N VAL A 17 -32.45 -4.26 -16.37
CA VAL A 17 -31.66 -3.82 -15.22
C VAL A 17 -32.08 -2.43 -14.78
N GLU A 18 -32.26 -2.22 -13.45
CA GLU A 18 -32.74 -0.97 -12.88
C GLU A 18 -31.66 0.09 -12.79
N VAL A 19 -31.98 1.34 -13.16
CA VAL A 19 -31.10 2.50 -13.00
C VAL A 19 -31.21 3.05 -11.59
N ILE A 20 -30.11 2.93 -10.79
CA ILE A 20 -30.10 3.42 -9.40
C ILE A 20 -29.76 4.90 -9.34
N GLU A 21 -28.80 5.33 -10.15
CA GLU A 21 -28.27 6.69 -10.09
C GLU A 21 -27.93 7.22 -11.47
N ILE A 22 -28.22 8.53 -11.68
CA ILE A 22 -27.84 9.29 -12.87
C ILE A 22 -26.81 10.34 -12.44
N ILE A 23 -25.56 10.16 -12.88
CA ILE A 23 -24.41 10.95 -12.42
C ILE A 23 -24.28 12.28 -13.19
N VAL A 24 -24.85 12.35 -14.41
CA VAL A 24 -24.73 13.51 -15.31
C VAL A 24 -26.02 14.33 -15.39
N LYS A 25 -25.89 15.63 -15.67
CA LYS A 25 -27.00 16.57 -15.79
C LYS A 25 -27.05 17.18 -17.19
N LYS A 26 -28.24 17.59 -17.62
CA LYS A 26 -28.44 18.34 -18.89
C LYS A 26 -27.57 19.60 -18.91
N GLY A 27 -26.79 19.80 -19.98
CA GLY A 27 -25.84 20.91 -20.14
C GLY A 27 -24.44 20.66 -19.57
N GLN A 28 -24.18 19.51 -18.96
CA GLN A 28 -22.88 19.15 -18.42
C GLN A 28 -21.94 18.72 -19.55
N GLU A 29 -20.68 19.17 -19.48
CA GLU A 29 -19.60 18.70 -20.34
C GLU A 29 -19.05 17.38 -19.81
N ILE A 30 -19.04 16.34 -20.66
CA ILE A 30 -18.55 14.99 -20.33
C ILE A 30 -17.36 14.64 -21.22
N LYS A 31 -16.43 13.87 -20.64
CA LYS A 31 -15.25 13.32 -21.30
C LYS A 31 -15.44 11.83 -21.55
N LYS A 32 -14.65 11.29 -22.47
CA LYS A 32 -14.56 9.85 -22.68
C LYS A 32 -14.14 9.15 -21.37
N ASN A 33 -14.86 8.09 -21.00
CA ASN A 33 -14.76 7.31 -19.76
C ASN A 33 -15.35 7.97 -18.51
N ASP A 34 -16.00 9.14 -18.59
CA ASP A 34 -16.74 9.66 -17.44
C ASP A 34 -17.99 8.78 -17.19
N PRO A 35 -18.32 8.44 -15.93
CA PRO A 35 -19.50 7.64 -15.62
C PRO A 35 -20.78 8.45 -15.89
N LEU A 36 -21.76 7.83 -16.55
CA LEU A 36 -23.02 8.45 -16.93
C LEU A 36 -24.18 8.06 -16.03
N ILE A 37 -24.37 6.76 -15.85
CA ILE A 37 -25.43 6.16 -15.02
C ILE A 37 -24.89 4.94 -14.29
N THR A 38 -25.46 4.62 -13.14
CA THR A 38 -25.24 3.37 -12.41
C THR A 38 -26.46 2.48 -12.51
N ILE A 39 -26.28 1.24 -12.93
CA ILE A 39 -27.31 0.20 -13.03
C ILE A 39 -27.05 -0.91 -12.02
N GLU A 40 -28.09 -1.49 -11.45
CA GLU A 40 -27.99 -2.61 -10.50
C GLU A 40 -28.59 -3.89 -11.09
N SER A 41 -27.80 -4.95 -11.07
CA SER A 41 -28.26 -6.32 -11.32
C SER A 41 -28.30 -7.10 -10.03
N ASP A 42 -29.00 -8.23 -9.98
CA ASP A 42 -29.15 -9.11 -8.79
C ASP A 42 -27.83 -9.47 -8.08
N LYS A 43 -26.68 -9.20 -8.66
CA LYS A 43 -25.36 -9.60 -8.11
C LYS A 43 -24.32 -8.48 -8.04
N SER A 44 -24.50 -7.34 -8.72
CA SER A 44 -23.54 -6.23 -8.71
C SER A 44 -24.12 -4.94 -9.29
N SER A 45 -23.60 -3.79 -8.84
CA SER A 45 -23.80 -2.49 -9.47
C SER A 45 -22.69 -2.22 -10.49
N VAL A 46 -23.06 -1.69 -11.66
CA VAL A 46 -22.14 -1.41 -12.77
C VAL A 46 -22.34 0.03 -13.24
N GLU A 47 -21.27 0.80 -13.37
CA GLU A 47 -21.27 2.14 -13.94
C GLU A 47 -21.08 2.08 -15.47
N ILE A 48 -21.90 2.81 -16.22
CA ILE A 48 -21.77 2.90 -17.67
C ILE A 48 -21.01 4.16 -18.04
N PRO A 49 -19.78 4.03 -18.63
CA PRO A 49 -18.95 5.16 -19.00
C PRO A 49 -19.33 5.76 -20.36
N SER A 50 -19.03 7.04 -20.56
CA SER A 50 -19.15 7.71 -21.87
C SER A 50 -18.11 7.24 -22.87
N LEU A 51 -18.53 6.95 -24.09
CA LEU A 51 -17.62 6.60 -25.20
C LEU A 51 -17.07 7.82 -25.95
N HIS A 52 -17.63 9.01 -25.72
CA HIS A 52 -17.34 10.23 -26.49
C HIS A 52 -17.21 11.46 -25.58
N ASN A 53 -16.50 12.48 -26.08
CA ASN A 53 -16.47 13.81 -25.45
C ASN A 53 -17.60 14.67 -26.03
N GLY A 54 -18.30 15.38 -25.16
CA GLY A 54 -19.39 16.27 -25.65
C GLY A 54 -20.13 16.94 -24.50
N ILE A 55 -21.22 17.63 -24.86
CA ILE A 55 -22.14 18.28 -23.92
C ILE A 55 -23.47 17.53 -23.96
N VAL A 56 -23.98 17.17 -22.78
CA VAL A 56 -25.28 16.48 -22.64
C VAL A 56 -26.42 17.42 -23.07
N THR A 57 -27.12 17.08 -24.13
CA THR A 57 -28.25 17.88 -24.62
C THR A 57 -29.59 17.42 -24.06
N GLU A 58 -29.79 16.11 -23.94
CA GLU A 58 -31.00 15.52 -23.41
C GLU A 58 -30.76 14.23 -22.65
N LEU A 59 -31.48 14.02 -21.56
CA LEU A 59 -31.50 12.82 -20.73
C LEU A 59 -32.80 12.07 -20.98
N ASN A 60 -32.71 10.80 -21.36
CA ASN A 60 -33.86 9.98 -21.72
C ASN A 60 -34.31 8.99 -20.66
N LEU A 61 -33.59 8.92 -19.51
CA LEU A 61 -33.82 7.97 -18.43
C LEU A 61 -34.03 8.69 -17.09
N ASN A 62 -34.80 8.08 -16.21
CA ASN A 62 -34.99 8.49 -14.82
C ASN A 62 -34.49 7.39 -13.88
N VAL A 63 -34.19 7.76 -12.62
CA VAL A 63 -33.87 6.81 -11.57
C VAL A 63 -35.09 5.89 -11.33
N GLY A 64 -34.85 4.58 -11.35
CA GLY A 64 -35.88 3.56 -11.24
C GLY A 64 -36.35 2.98 -12.59
N ASP A 65 -35.91 3.53 -13.74
CA ASP A 65 -36.25 2.98 -15.07
C ASP A 65 -35.46 1.68 -15.30
N LYS A 66 -36.08 0.73 -16.01
CA LYS A 66 -35.45 -0.51 -16.43
C LYS A 66 -34.85 -0.37 -17.81
N VAL A 67 -33.61 -0.73 -17.97
CA VAL A 67 -32.84 -0.62 -19.21
C VAL A 67 -32.27 -1.96 -19.65
N SER A 68 -32.23 -2.15 -20.97
CA SER A 68 -31.62 -3.31 -21.63
C SER A 68 -30.53 -2.87 -22.61
N GLU A 69 -29.72 -3.80 -23.11
CA GLU A 69 -28.70 -3.53 -24.12
C GLU A 69 -29.29 -2.83 -25.35
N GLY A 70 -28.70 -1.69 -25.74
CA GLY A 70 -29.10 -0.90 -26.90
C GLY A 70 -30.05 0.25 -26.59
N ASP A 71 -30.60 0.35 -25.37
CA ASP A 71 -31.49 1.45 -25.00
C ASP A 71 -30.75 2.79 -24.95
N LYS A 72 -31.44 3.87 -25.33
CA LYS A 72 -30.86 5.22 -25.39
C LYS A 72 -30.79 5.81 -23.98
N ILE A 73 -29.57 6.13 -23.51
CA ILE A 73 -29.34 6.76 -22.21
C ILE A 73 -29.53 8.28 -22.31
N LEU A 74 -28.75 8.90 -23.19
CA LEU A 74 -28.74 10.35 -23.35
C LEU A 74 -28.24 10.76 -24.75
N GLU A 75 -28.46 12.02 -25.11
CA GLU A 75 -27.98 12.64 -26.35
C GLU A 75 -26.87 13.63 -26.02
N ILE A 76 -25.77 13.55 -26.79
CA ILE A 76 -24.63 14.47 -26.65
C ILE A 76 -24.37 15.24 -27.94
N GLU A 77 -23.94 16.47 -27.82
CA GLU A 77 -23.40 17.27 -28.87
C GLU A 77 -21.88 17.18 -28.88
N LEU A 78 -21.31 16.61 -29.98
CA LEU A 78 -19.87 16.37 -30.08
C LEU A 78 -19.09 17.68 -30.30
N LYS A 79 -18.08 17.96 -29.48
CA LYS A 79 -17.06 18.95 -29.78
C LYS A 79 -16.01 18.29 -30.66
N ASP A 80 -15.97 18.71 -31.94
CA ASP A 80 -15.06 18.19 -32.95
C ASP A 80 -13.60 18.22 -32.48
N ASN A 81 -12.95 17.08 -32.50
CA ASN A 81 -11.58 16.89 -33.02
C ASN A 81 -11.46 15.46 -33.54
N GLN A 82 -11.28 15.35 -34.83
CA GLN A 82 -11.23 14.15 -35.66
C GLN A 82 -10.16 13.18 -35.21
N VAL A 83 -10.45 11.88 -35.16
CA VAL A 83 -9.78 10.86 -35.97
C VAL A 83 -10.71 9.63 -36.03
N GLU A 84 -11.28 9.38 -37.18
CA GLU A 84 -11.90 8.09 -37.55
C GLU A 84 -10.81 7.04 -37.68
N THR A 85 -11.02 5.87 -37.05
CA THR A 85 -10.42 4.64 -37.54
C THR A 85 -11.49 3.54 -37.47
N GLN A 86 -11.91 3.15 -38.65
CA GLN A 86 -12.79 2.03 -38.90
C GLN A 86 -12.16 0.73 -38.44
N LEU A 87 -12.86 -0.05 -37.64
CA LEU A 87 -12.54 -1.46 -37.40
C LEU A 87 -13.59 -2.32 -38.09
N LYS A 88 -13.16 -2.94 -39.19
CA LYS A 88 -13.84 -4.08 -39.81
C LYS A 88 -13.60 -5.32 -38.94
N THR A 89 -14.68 -6.02 -38.71
CA THR A 89 -14.79 -7.38 -38.22
C THR A 89 -14.09 -8.35 -39.19
N GLU A 90 -13.17 -9.19 -38.71
CA GLU A 90 -12.85 -10.45 -39.35
C GLU A 90 -12.58 -11.55 -38.33
N GLU A 91 -13.08 -12.71 -38.67
CA GLU A 91 -13.26 -13.92 -37.89
C GLU A 91 -11.95 -14.67 -37.61
N ILE A 92 -11.99 -15.42 -36.51
CA ILE A 92 -11.00 -16.38 -36.06
C ILE A 92 -10.90 -17.55 -37.06
N LYS A 93 -9.69 -17.86 -37.53
CA LYS A 93 -9.29 -19.21 -37.88
C LYS A 93 -7.85 -19.52 -37.48
N THR A 94 -7.76 -20.51 -36.65
CA THR A 94 -6.60 -21.31 -36.25
C THR A 94 -5.75 -21.76 -37.41
N ILE A 95 -4.40 -21.73 -37.31
CA ILE A 95 -3.50 -22.79 -37.80
C ILE A 95 -2.08 -22.64 -37.18
N LYS A 96 -1.51 -23.78 -36.92
CA LYS A 96 -0.24 -24.14 -36.26
C LYS A 96 1.03 -23.84 -37.05
N LYS A 97 2.14 -23.69 -36.29
CA LYS A 97 3.55 -24.10 -36.54
C LYS A 97 4.29 -23.51 -37.77
N GLU A 98 5.46 -22.98 -37.67
CA GLU A 98 6.78 -23.54 -37.48
C GLU A 98 7.91 -22.50 -37.70
N ASN A 99 8.93 -22.63 -36.86
CA ASN A 99 10.38 -22.52 -37.06
C ASN A 99 11.10 -21.37 -37.82
N THR A 100 12.00 -20.77 -37.06
CA THR A 100 13.43 -20.49 -37.31
C THR A 100 13.85 -19.51 -38.42
N LYS A 101 14.50 -18.41 -38.04
CA LYS A 101 15.92 -18.11 -38.32
C LYS A 101 16.37 -16.72 -37.87
N GLU A 102 17.49 -16.73 -37.20
CA GLU A 102 18.31 -15.58 -36.85
C GLU A 102 18.72 -14.74 -38.07
N LYS A 103 18.75 -13.43 -37.89
CA LYS A 103 19.71 -12.56 -38.60
C LYS A 103 20.05 -11.33 -37.79
N LYS A 104 21.31 -11.26 -37.37
CA LYS A 104 22.04 -10.06 -36.95
C LYS A 104 21.91 -8.98 -38.01
N ILE A 105 21.65 -7.75 -37.60
CA ILE A 105 22.09 -6.54 -38.31
C ILE A 105 22.43 -5.46 -37.28
N GLU A 106 23.50 -4.77 -37.61
CA GLU A 106 24.34 -3.89 -36.84
C GLU A 106 23.71 -2.54 -36.45
N ILE A 107 24.32 -2.00 -35.43
CA ILE A 107 24.16 -0.67 -34.85
C ILE A 107 24.46 0.44 -35.87
N ARG A 108 23.54 1.37 -36.00
CA ARG A 108 23.88 2.76 -36.39
C ARG A 108 23.21 3.72 -35.45
N ARG A 109 24.03 4.44 -34.70
CA ARG A 109 23.65 5.60 -33.92
C ARG A 109 23.24 6.75 -34.87
N GLU A 110 22.05 7.29 -34.64
CA GLU A 110 21.76 8.66 -35.02
C GLU A 110 21.09 9.41 -33.88
N VAL A 111 21.67 10.57 -33.61
CA VAL A 111 21.31 11.58 -32.65
C VAL A 111 20.08 12.31 -33.18
N GLY A 112 18.96 12.28 -32.44
CA GLY A 112 17.75 12.97 -32.84
C GLY A 112 17.00 13.54 -31.62
N SER A 113 17.28 14.79 -31.34
CA SER A 113 16.40 15.88 -30.91
C SER A 113 15.25 15.56 -29.95
N LYS A 114 15.42 16.06 -28.72
CA LYS A 114 14.39 16.20 -27.69
C LYS A 114 13.27 17.15 -28.17
N ASN A 115 12.06 16.66 -28.29
CA ASN A 115 10.88 17.50 -28.37
C ASN A 115 10.56 18.05 -26.98
N VAL A 116 10.89 19.31 -26.77
CA VAL A 116 10.48 20.12 -25.62
C VAL A 116 9.04 20.57 -25.89
N ILE A 117 8.12 20.18 -25.02
CA ILE A 117 6.75 20.73 -24.99
C ILE A 117 6.85 22.20 -24.60
N VAL A 118 6.61 23.07 -25.55
CA VAL A 118 6.52 24.52 -25.35
C VAL A 118 5.17 24.81 -24.71
N LYS A 119 5.18 25.15 -23.42
CA LYS A 119 4.04 25.83 -22.77
C LYS A 119 4.03 27.28 -23.18
N ASP A 120 2.86 27.73 -23.60
CA ASP A 120 2.49 29.06 -24.03
C ASP A 120 3.00 30.17 -23.08
N PHE A 121 3.92 31.00 -23.57
CA PHE A 121 4.49 32.15 -22.85
C PHE A 121 3.87 33.46 -23.35
N SER A 122 2.71 33.82 -22.82
CA SER A 122 2.04 35.07 -23.13
C SER A 122 2.24 36.21 -22.11
N LYS A 123 3.37 36.27 -21.38
CA LYS A 123 3.85 37.51 -20.74
C LYS A 123 5.38 37.53 -20.72
N LYS A 124 5.98 38.23 -21.70
CA LYS A 124 7.43 38.46 -21.71
C LYS A 124 7.79 39.48 -20.65
N THR A 125 8.22 39.00 -19.45
CA THR A 125 8.77 39.84 -18.41
C THR A 125 10.04 40.55 -18.93
N ALA A 126 10.10 41.88 -18.85
CA ALA A 126 11.24 42.64 -19.31
C ALA A 126 12.42 42.45 -18.35
N ALA A 127 13.50 41.81 -18.81
CA ALA A 127 14.72 41.63 -18.02
C ALA A 127 15.93 41.53 -18.95
N SER A 128 17.11 42.02 -18.51
CA SER A 128 18.36 41.93 -19.26
C SER A 128 18.86 40.48 -19.34
N PRO A 129 19.68 40.13 -20.37
CA PRO A 129 20.27 38.78 -20.48
C PRO A 129 21.07 38.38 -19.22
N LYS A 130 21.73 39.32 -18.57
CA LYS A 130 22.51 39.13 -17.35
C LYS A 130 21.60 38.74 -16.17
N VAL A 131 20.46 39.43 -15.98
CA VAL A 131 19.50 39.15 -14.94
C VAL A 131 18.82 37.80 -15.18
N ARG A 132 18.54 37.43 -16.43
CA ARG A 132 17.99 36.10 -16.77
C ARG A 132 18.97 34.97 -16.47
N LYS A 133 20.27 35.19 -16.68
CA LYS A 133 21.31 34.22 -16.31
C LYS A 133 21.40 34.08 -14.80
N PHE A 134 21.44 35.20 -14.07
CA PHE A 134 21.48 35.24 -12.61
C PHE A 134 20.25 34.56 -11.94
N ALA A 135 19.05 34.82 -12.45
CA ALA A 135 17.84 34.15 -11.99
C ALA A 135 17.88 32.62 -12.19
N ARG A 136 18.42 32.15 -13.33
CA ARG A 136 18.62 30.72 -13.60
C ARG A 136 19.64 30.07 -12.66
N GLU A 137 20.74 30.76 -12.36
CA GLU A 137 21.74 30.27 -11.39
C GLU A 137 21.17 30.10 -9.98
N LEU A 138 20.23 30.98 -9.60
CA LEU A 138 19.51 30.91 -8.33
C LEU A 138 18.25 30.04 -8.36
N GLY A 139 17.92 29.40 -9.48
CA GLY A 139 16.73 28.55 -9.62
C GLY A 139 15.40 29.33 -9.52
N VAL A 140 15.41 30.63 -9.85
CA VAL A 140 14.25 31.52 -9.79
C VAL A 140 13.61 31.67 -11.17
N ASP A 141 12.29 31.45 -11.24
CA ASP A 141 11.52 31.75 -12.44
C ASP A 141 11.27 33.27 -12.51
N ILE A 142 11.90 33.92 -13.48
CA ILE A 142 11.86 35.37 -13.63
C ILE A 142 10.46 35.93 -13.91
N SER A 143 9.53 35.09 -14.38
CA SER A 143 8.13 35.49 -14.62
C SER A 143 7.34 35.75 -13.33
N LYS A 144 7.86 35.28 -12.19
CA LYS A 144 7.26 35.43 -10.85
C LYS A 144 7.87 36.57 -10.03
N VAL A 145 8.88 37.23 -10.58
CA VAL A 145 9.57 38.35 -9.92
C VAL A 145 8.96 39.65 -10.42
N GLU A 146 8.47 40.50 -9.50
CA GLU A 146 8.00 41.86 -9.82
C GLU A 146 9.21 42.77 -10.05
N GLY A 147 9.27 43.42 -11.21
CA GLY A 147 10.36 44.31 -11.55
C GLY A 147 10.15 45.70 -10.97
N SER A 148 11.14 46.26 -10.30
CA SER A 148 11.15 47.60 -9.67
C SER A 148 11.51 48.74 -10.62
N GLU A 149 12.09 48.46 -11.78
CA GLU A 149 12.54 49.48 -12.73
C GLU A 149 11.43 49.94 -13.70
N ARG A 150 11.69 51.06 -14.45
CA ARG A 150 10.71 51.60 -15.39
C ARG A 150 10.14 50.55 -16.33
N LEU A 151 8.81 50.53 -16.49
CA LEU A 151 8.05 49.57 -17.28
C LEU A 151 8.06 48.13 -16.75
N GLY A 152 8.26 47.94 -15.43
CA GLY A 152 8.24 46.60 -14.82
C GLY A 152 9.44 45.74 -15.15
N ARG A 153 10.60 46.34 -15.45
CA ARG A 153 11.82 45.62 -15.75
C ARG A 153 12.44 45.04 -14.46
N VAL A 154 12.75 43.77 -14.51
CA VAL A 154 13.36 43.03 -13.39
C VAL A 154 14.87 43.30 -13.34
N THR A 155 15.36 43.64 -12.14
CA THR A 155 16.78 43.88 -11.82
C THR A 155 17.38 42.71 -11.03
N GLU A 156 18.72 42.68 -10.85
CA GLU A 156 19.39 41.68 -9.98
C GLU A 156 18.98 41.83 -8.52
N SER A 157 18.68 43.08 -8.06
CA SER A 157 18.18 43.33 -6.69
C SER A 157 16.80 42.74 -6.47
N ASP A 158 15.90 42.78 -7.46
CA ASP A 158 14.56 42.20 -7.36
C ASP A 158 14.63 40.68 -7.24
N VAL A 159 15.52 40.04 -8.00
CA VAL A 159 15.74 38.59 -7.89
C VAL A 159 16.31 38.23 -6.52
N LYS A 160 17.26 39.01 -5.97
CA LYS A 160 17.79 38.80 -4.61
C LYS A 160 16.72 38.99 -3.53
N SER A 161 15.91 40.04 -3.63
CA SER A 161 14.81 40.30 -2.71
C SER A 161 13.74 39.22 -2.77
N PHE A 162 13.45 38.71 -3.95
CA PHE A 162 12.53 37.59 -4.13
C PHE A 162 13.05 36.29 -3.49
N VAL A 163 14.36 36.04 -3.54
CA VAL A 163 14.99 34.88 -2.86
C VAL A 163 15.01 35.09 -1.35
N ALA A 164 15.35 36.30 -0.89
CA ALA A 164 15.42 36.63 0.54
C ALA A 164 14.02 36.65 1.20
N ASN A 165 13.00 37.12 0.48
CA ASN A 165 11.61 37.16 0.96
C ASN A 165 10.80 35.91 0.61
N LYS A 166 11.42 34.87 0.04
CA LYS A 166 10.78 33.58 -0.11
C LYS A 166 10.58 33.04 1.29
N PRO A 167 9.32 32.94 1.82
CA PRO A 167 9.11 32.27 3.07
C PRO A 167 9.79 30.92 2.96
N GLU A 168 10.64 30.57 3.92
CA GLU A 168 11.16 29.22 4.02
C GLU A 168 9.98 28.30 3.78
N ARG A 169 10.01 27.56 2.67
CA ARG A 169 9.12 26.44 2.51
C ARG A 169 9.51 25.46 3.62
N ASN A 170 8.97 25.70 4.80
CA ASN A 170 8.68 24.63 5.70
C ASN A 170 7.93 23.63 4.81
N SER A 171 8.61 22.56 4.45
CA SER A 171 7.99 21.39 3.89
C SER A 171 7.24 20.64 5.00
N GLU A 172 6.46 21.37 5.78
CA GLU A 172 5.24 20.87 6.32
C GLU A 172 4.32 20.72 5.10
N LYS A 173 4.35 19.52 4.51
CA LYS A 173 3.21 19.04 3.77
C LYS A 173 2.04 19.36 4.69
N GLU A 174 1.25 20.39 4.35
CA GLU A 174 -0.11 20.49 4.84
C GLU A 174 -0.74 19.14 4.53
N PHE A 175 -0.70 18.26 5.53
CA PHE A 175 -1.65 17.17 5.58
C PHE A 175 -2.99 17.91 5.47
N LYS A 176 -3.70 17.71 4.34
CA LYS A 176 -5.11 18.06 4.25
C LYS A 176 -5.67 17.64 5.58
N LYS A 177 -6.19 18.61 6.36
CA LYS A 177 -6.99 18.32 7.54
C LYS A 177 -7.97 17.28 7.04
N ASP A 178 -7.84 16.06 7.55
CA ASP A 178 -8.86 15.05 7.34
C ASP A 178 -10.17 15.78 7.61
N GLU A 179 -11.06 15.79 6.61
CA GLU A 179 -12.42 16.23 6.79
C GLU A 179 -12.94 15.37 7.93
N THR A 180 -12.97 15.94 9.13
CA THR A 180 -13.58 15.30 10.27
C THR A 180 -15.04 15.19 9.89
N ILE A 181 -15.50 13.96 9.68
CA ILE A 181 -16.92 13.68 9.49
C ILE A 181 -17.58 14.22 10.76
N GLU A 182 -18.25 15.37 10.64
CA GLU A 182 -19.05 15.90 11.74
C GLU A 182 -20.18 14.89 11.97
N LEU A 183 -20.26 14.40 13.20
CA LEU A 183 -21.34 13.50 13.56
C LEU A 183 -22.65 14.29 13.50
N GLU A 184 -23.60 13.81 12.71
CA GLU A 184 -24.92 14.43 12.54
C GLU A 184 -25.65 14.54 13.88
N TYR A 185 -25.35 13.62 14.83
CA TYR A 185 -25.92 13.58 16.17
C TYR A 185 -24.81 13.44 17.23
N PRO A 186 -24.81 14.26 18.29
CA PRO A 186 -23.84 14.12 19.38
C PRO A 186 -24.14 12.86 20.22
N HIS A 187 -23.10 12.20 20.70
CA HIS A 187 -23.24 10.97 21.50
C HIS A 187 -24.07 11.17 22.76
N SER A 188 -24.13 12.39 23.31
CA SER A 188 -24.93 12.76 24.48
C SER A 188 -26.42 12.51 24.30
N ASP A 189 -26.92 12.55 23.06
CA ASP A 189 -28.35 12.34 22.75
C ASP A 189 -28.79 10.89 22.96
N PHE A 190 -27.82 9.96 22.94
CA PHE A 190 -28.08 8.52 23.09
C PHE A 190 -27.83 7.99 24.51
N GLY A 191 -27.23 8.79 25.38
CA GLY A 191 -26.97 8.38 26.78
C GLY A 191 -25.78 9.06 27.43
N LYS A 192 -25.43 8.58 28.63
CA LYS A 192 -24.30 9.13 29.39
C LYS A 192 -22.98 8.79 28.67
N THR A 193 -22.15 9.80 28.47
CA THR A 193 -20.83 9.68 27.82
C THR A 193 -19.71 10.07 28.78
N GLU A 194 -18.54 9.47 28.62
CA GLU A 194 -17.31 9.80 29.34
C GLU A 194 -16.20 10.05 28.33
N ILE A 195 -15.56 11.18 28.40
CA ILE A 195 -14.41 11.54 27.54
C ILE A 195 -13.13 11.10 28.25
N LYS A 196 -12.30 10.29 27.57
CA LYS A 196 -10.99 9.84 28.05
C LYS A 196 -9.89 10.21 27.07
N ASP A 197 -8.76 10.66 27.60
CA ASP A 197 -7.57 10.93 26.80
C ASP A 197 -6.96 9.65 26.21
N ILE A 198 -6.60 9.70 24.92
CA ILE A 198 -5.87 8.63 24.28
C ILE A 198 -4.40 8.67 24.72
N PRO A 199 -3.84 7.57 25.24
CA PRO A 199 -2.43 7.53 25.66
C PRO A 199 -1.47 7.97 24.53
N ARG A 200 -0.42 8.70 24.90
CA ARG A 200 0.55 9.25 23.93
C ARG A 200 1.09 8.24 22.94
N VAL A 201 1.40 7.00 23.39
CA VAL A 201 1.91 5.91 22.54
C VAL A 201 0.87 5.55 21.47
N LYS A 202 -0.39 5.36 21.85
CA LYS A 202 -1.48 5.06 20.90
C LYS A 202 -1.71 6.20 19.91
N ARG A 203 -1.66 7.46 20.34
CA ARG A 203 -1.81 8.63 19.48
C ARG A 203 -0.68 8.77 18.46
N LEU A 204 0.55 8.43 18.85
CA LEU A 204 1.69 8.41 17.93
C LEU A 204 1.61 7.23 16.95
N SER A 205 1.30 6.03 17.45
CA SER A 205 1.23 4.83 16.60
C SER A 205 0.07 4.86 15.61
N SER A 206 -1.04 5.57 15.90
CA SER A 206 -2.19 5.64 14.99
C SER A 206 -1.82 6.18 13.59
N LYS A 207 -0.94 7.19 13.53
CA LYS A 207 -0.46 7.74 12.25
C LYS A 207 0.32 6.70 11.43
N TYR A 208 1.18 5.93 12.09
CA TYR A 208 1.95 4.86 11.43
C TYR A 208 1.04 3.72 10.97
N LEU A 209 0.06 3.35 11.80
CA LEU A 209 -0.92 2.31 11.44
C LEU A 209 -1.78 2.72 10.24
N MET A 210 -2.28 3.97 10.22
CA MET A 210 -3.01 4.50 9.07
C MET A 210 -2.15 4.51 7.81
N ASN A 211 -0.90 4.96 7.92
CA ASN A 211 0.03 4.94 6.78
C ASN A 211 0.26 3.51 6.26
N SER A 212 0.44 2.52 7.15
CA SER A 212 0.58 1.12 6.76
C SER A 212 -0.69 0.59 6.08
N TRP A 213 -1.86 0.86 6.65
CA TRP A 213 -3.14 0.39 6.13
C TRP A 213 -3.47 0.96 4.75
N THR A 214 -3.22 2.26 4.55
CA THR A 214 -3.55 2.96 3.31
C THR A 214 -2.58 2.63 2.18
N ASN A 215 -1.28 2.45 2.49
CA ASN A 215 -0.24 2.34 1.46
C ASN A 215 0.21 0.91 1.16
N ILE A 216 -0.20 -0.08 1.94
CA ILE A 216 0.21 -1.48 1.75
C ILE A 216 -1.02 -2.34 1.44
N PRO A 217 -1.14 -2.92 0.25
CA PRO A 217 -2.15 -3.92 -0.04
C PRO A 217 -1.81 -5.21 0.71
N HIS A 218 -2.42 -5.38 1.90
CA HIS A 218 -2.20 -6.52 2.77
C HIS A 218 -2.90 -7.78 2.23
N VAL A 219 -2.16 -8.88 2.18
CA VAL A 219 -2.74 -10.23 2.06
C VAL A 219 -2.22 -11.07 3.21
N THR A 220 -3.04 -11.96 3.75
CA THR A 220 -2.67 -12.81 4.87
C THR A 220 -2.88 -14.27 4.52
N ASN A 221 -1.82 -15.07 4.65
CA ASN A 221 -1.87 -16.52 4.58
C ASN A 221 -1.86 -17.10 5.99
N HIS A 222 -2.78 -18.03 6.26
CA HIS A 222 -2.87 -18.75 7.52
C HIS A 222 -2.37 -20.19 7.33
N ASP A 223 -1.65 -20.69 8.32
CA ASP A 223 -1.13 -22.05 8.34
C ASP A 223 -0.95 -22.55 9.79
N GLU A 224 -0.65 -23.82 9.97
CA GLU A 224 -0.43 -24.41 11.29
C GLU A 224 0.87 -25.23 11.30
N ALA A 225 1.71 -24.98 12.30
CA ALA A 225 2.93 -25.75 12.52
C ALA A 225 2.71 -26.78 13.64
N ASP A 226 3.11 -28.03 13.39
CA ASP A 226 3.23 -29.03 14.48
C ASP A 226 4.49 -28.74 15.31
N ILE A 227 4.30 -28.30 16.53
CA ILE A 227 5.38 -27.98 17.47
C ILE A 227 5.50 -29.00 18.61
N THR A 228 4.94 -30.21 18.45
CA THR A 228 4.93 -31.23 19.51
C THR A 228 6.34 -31.56 19.97
N GLU A 229 7.22 -31.93 19.05
CA GLU A 229 8.61 -32.29 19.36
C GLU A 229 9.42 -31.08 19.84
N LEU A 230 9.15 -29.90 19.29
CA LEU A 230 9.77 -28.64 19.73
C LEU A 230 9.43 -28.33 21.19
N GLU A 231 8.18 -28.50 21.61
CA GLU A 231 7.74 -28.28 22.99
C GLU A 231 8.33 -29.32 23.95
N GLU A 232 8.40 -30.58 23.54
CA GLU A 232 9.10 -31.63 24.30
C GLU A 232 10.58 -31.28 24.48
N PHE A 233 11.27 -30.93 23.40
CA PHE A 233 12.65 -30.49 23.47
C PHE A 233 12.84 -29.26 24.35
N ARG A 234 12.02 -28.23 24.16
CA ARG A 234 12.08 -26.99 24.94
C ARG A 234 11.90 -27.22 26.42
N THR A 235 10.98 -28.09 26.81
CA THR A 235 10.71 -28.41 28.23
C THR A 235 11.77 -29.33 28.86
N SER A 236 12.50 -30.06 28.04
CA SER A 236 13.63 -30.90 28.50
C SER A 236 14.91 -30.11 28.75
N LEU A 237 15.03 -28.86 28.25
CA LEU A 237 16.27 -28.07 28.37
C LEU A 237 16.59 -27.75 29.81
N THR A 238 17.79 -28.16 30.21
CA THR A 238 18.39 -27.90 31.53
C THR A 238 19.69 -27.13 31.36
N ASP A 239 20.10 -26.44 32.41
CA ASP A 239 21.43 -25.86 32.47
C ASP A 239 22.46 -26.95 32.82
N ILE A 240 23.51 -27.05 32.01
CA ILE A 240 24.53 -28.10 32.15
C ILE A 240 25.30 -27.99 33.47
N TYR A 241 25.44 -26.77 34.00
CA TYR A 241 26.24 -26.51 35.19
C TYR A 241 25.40 -26.55 36.48
N THR A 242 24.15 -26.05 36.42
CA THR A 242 23.29 -25.95 37.62
C THR A 242 22.26 -27.08 37.71
N GLY A 243 21.99 -27.79 36.62
CA GLY A 243 20.91 -28.78 36.54
C GLY A 243 19.50 -28.18 36.54
N GLU A 244 19.38 -26.86 36.59
CA GLU A 244 18.07 -26.18 36.61
C GLU A 244 17.44 -26.11 35.23
N LYS A 245 16.10 -26.18 35.17
CA LYS A 245 15.37 -26.05 33.93
C LYS A 245 15.50 -24.65 33.32
N LYS A 246 15.96 -24.58 32.08
CA LYS A 246 16.04 -23.31 31.34
C LYS A 246 14.64 -22.87 30.88
N LYS A 247 14.18 -21.74 31.38
CA LYS A 247 12.87 -21.15 30.98
C LYS A 247 13.00 -20.35 29.67
N ILE A 248 13.07 -21.04 28.54
CA ILE A 248 13.11 -20.42 27.21
C ILE A 248 11.70 -20.41 26.64
N THR A 249 11.24 -19.25 26.12
CA THR A 249 9.92 -19.13 25.51
C THR A 249 9.93 -19.72 24.08
N PRO A 250 8.81 -20.27 23.58
CA PRO A 250 8.70 -20.74 22.18
C PRO A 250 9.08 -19.65 21.17
N LEU A 251 8.82 -18.38 21.50
CA LEU A 251 9.15 -17.24 20.66
C LEU A 251 10.64 -17.17 20.28
N ALA A 252 11.56 -17.62 21.16
CA ALA A 252 12.98 -17.61 20.85
C ALA A 252 13.33 -18.57 19.68
N PHE A 253 12.65 -19.71 19.62
CA PHE A 253 12.78 -20.67 18.52
C PHE A 253 12.18 -20.12 17.24
N ILE A 254 10.98 -19.49 17.32
CA ILE A 254 10.32 -18.86 16.18
C ILE A 254 11.19 -17.75 15.59
N VAL A 255 11.83 -16.92 16.42
CA VAL A 255 12.79 -15.90 15.95
C VAL A 255 13.94 -16.53 15.16
N LYS A 256 14.46 -17.66 15.64
CA LYS A 256 15.57 -18.35 14.95
C LYS A 256 15.11 -18.95 13.63
N ALA A 257 13.96 -19.61 13.60
CA ALA A 257 13.35 -20.14 12.39
C ALA A 257 13.04 -19.04 11.37
N LEU A 258 12.42 -17.93 11.83
CA LEU A 258 12.15 -16.78 10.98
C LEU A 258 13.42 -16.22 10.34
N THR A 259 14.49 -16.11 11.12
CA THR A 259 15.79 -15.62 10.62
C THR A 259 16.36 -16.53 9.53
N ALA A 260 16.20 -17.85 9.65
CA ALA A 260 16.63 -18.81 8.63
C ALA A 260 15.76 -18.70 7.36
N SER A 261 14.44 -18.55 7.50
CA SER A 261 13.53 -18.32 6.38
C SER A 261 13.83 -17.01 5.65
N LEU A 262 14.13 -15.92 6.38
CA LEU A 262 14.52 -14.63 5.78
C LEU A 262 15.81 -14.70 4.97
N LYS A 263 16.75 -15.57 5.34
CA LYS A 263 17.97 -15.83 4.55
C LYS A 263 17.65 -16.52 3.21
N LYS A 264 16.69 -17.42 3.22
CA LYS A 264 16.26 -18.19 2.04
C LYS A 264 15.35 -17.36 1.11
N PHE A 265 14.56 -16.44 1.68
CA PHE A 265 13.60 -15.61 0.95
C PHE A 265 13.92 -14.11 1.18
N PRO A 266 14.89 -13.54 0.46
CA PRO A 266 15.37 -12.19 0.72
C PRO A 266 14.35 -11.09 0.45
N ASN A 267 13.31 -11.33 -0.38
CA ASN A 267 12.24 -10.37 -0.63
C ASN A 267 11.47 -10.02 0.65
N PHE A 268 11.32 -10.98 1.57
CA PHE A 268 10.72 -10.73 2.88
C PHE A 268 11.56 -9.83 3.80
N ASN A 269 12.86 -9.70 3.51
CA ASN A 269 13.78 -8.83 4.23
C ASN A 269 14.10 -7.57 3.43
N SER A 270 13.08 -6.88 2.96
CA SER A 270 13.21 -5.69 2.12
C SER A 270 12.40 -4.50 2.65
N SER A 271 12.52 -3.37 1.99
CA SER A 271 11.69 -2.18 2.12
C SER A 271 11.40 -1.60 0.74
N ILE A 272 10.21 -1.04 0.57
CA ILE A 272 9.84 -0.33 -0.65
C ILE A 272 10.03 1.16 -0.39
N ASP A 273 11.16 1.71 -0.86
CA ASP A 273 11.47 3.12 -0.65
C ASP A 273 10.97 3.98 -1.83
N GLU A 274 11.04 3.44 -3.05
CA GLU A 274 10.72 4.17 -4.29
C GLU A 274 10.03 3.25 -5.32
N ILE A 275 8.77 2.89 -5.04
CA ILE A 275 8.03 1.98 -5.93
C ILE A 275 7.86 2.55 -7.36
N ASP A 276 7.65 3.86 -7.47
CA ASP A 276 7.48 4.54 -8.77
C ASP A 276 8.75 4.47 -9.63
N LYS A 277 9.91 4.28 -9.01
CA LYS A 277 11.19 4.09 -9.68
C LYS A 277 11.56 2.61 -9.87
N GLY A 278 10.68 1.70 -9.47
CA GLY A 278 10.92 0.26 -9.57
C GLY A 278 12.08 -0.23 -8.71
N LYS A 279 12.33 0.39 -7.55
CA LYS A 279 13.43 0.06 -6.65
C LYS A 279 12.94 -0.38 -5.28
N MET A 280 13.54 -1.45 -4.76
CA MET A 280 13.40 -1.89 -3.39
C MET A 280 14.77 -2.07 -2.73
N THR A 281 14.83 -1.87 -1.42
CA THR A 281 16.06 -2.06 -0.64
C THR A 281 16.06 -3.42 0.03
N LEU A 282 16.96 -4.33 -0.39
CA LEU A 282 17.20 -5.61 0.27
C LEU A 282 18.11 -5.41 1.48
N LYS A 283 17.63 -5.74 2.67
CA LYS A 283 18.38 -5.62 3.92
C LYS A 283 19.34 -6.81 4.06
N LYS A 284 20.60 -6.53 4.43
CA LYS A 284 21.62 -7.57 4.69
C LYS A 284 21.86 -7.79 6.19
N TYR A 285 20.94 -7.29 7.01
CA TYR A 285 20.89 -7.49 8.45
C TYR A 285 19.56 -8.14 8.84
N TYR A 286 19.51 -8.77 10.01
CA TYR A 286 18.34 -9.51 10.50
C TYR A 286 17.95 -8.99 11.89
N HIS A 287 17.14 -7.93 11.90
CA HIS A 287 16.64 -7.27 13.11
C HIS A 287 15.15 -7.57 13.23
N ILE A 288 14.80 -8.45 14.17
CA ILE A 288 13.42 -8.94 14.29
C ILE A 288 12.64 -8.04 15.25
N GLY A 289 11.58 -7.43 14.77
CA GLY A 289 10.63 -6.68 15.58
C GLY A 289 9.80 -7.63 16.45
N ILE A 290 9.60 -7.28 17.71
CA ILE A 290 8.78 -8.07 18.63
C ILE A 290 7.68 -7.17 19.18
N ALA A 291 6.43 -7.50 18.88
CA ALA A 291 5.30 -6.76 19.41
C ALA A 291 5.14 -7.03 20.92
N VAL A 292 5.27 -6.00 21.73
CA VAL A 292 5.14 -6.05 23.19
C VAL A 292 3.93 -5.23 23.62
N ASP A 293 2.96 -5.89 24.25
CA ASP A 293 1.84 -5.22 24.89
C ASP A 293 2.27 -4.53 26.19
N THR A 294 1.88 -3.27 26.34
CA THR A 294 2.16 -2.46 27.53
C THR A 294 0.91 -1.68 27.97
N LYS A 295 0.86 -1.26 29.22
CA LYS A 295 -0.22 -0.41 29.77
C LYS A 295 -0.38 0.92 28.99
N HIS A 296 0.64 1.35 28.25
CA HIS A 296 0.66 2.60 27.50
C HIS A 296 0.30 2.41 26.02
N GLY A 297 0.24 1.17 25.54
CA GLY A 297 -0.02 0.76 24.16
C GLY A 297 1.03 -0.21 23.63
N LEU A 298 0.86 -0.65 22.39
CA LEU A 298 1.75 -1.59 21.71
C LEU A 298 3.09 -0.91 21.34
N MET A 299 4.19 -1.58 21.66
CA MET A 299 5.55 -1.17 21.27
C MET A 299 6.24 -2.31 20.53
N VAL A 300 7.08 -1.98 19.54
CA VAL A 300 7.74 -2.98 18.68
C VAL A 300 9.26 -2.78 18.69
N PRO A 301 9.95 -3.14 19.80
CA PRO A 301 11.39 -3.11 19.84
C PRO A 301 12.01 -4.11 18.86
N LYS A 302 13.25 -3.84 18.44
CA LYS A 302 13.99 -4.68 17.50
C LYS A 302 15.07 -5.49 18.22
N LEU A 303 14.94 -6.81 18.14
CA LEU A 303 16.01 -7.73 18.50
C LEU A 303 17.04 -7.73 17.37
N ARG A 304 18.18 -7.10 17.61
CA ARG A 304 19.18 -6.85 16.56
C ARG A 304 20.07 -8.06 16.32
N ASN A 305 20.51 -8.24 15.06
CA ASN A 305 21.45 -9.32 14.66
C ASN A 305 21.03 -10.71 15.17
N ALA A 306 19.74 -11.04 14.97
CA ALA A 306 19.15 -12.30 15.45
C ALA A 306 19.82 -13.55 14.83
N ASP A 307 20.41 -13.41 13.65
CA ASP A 307 21.13 -14.45 12.93
C ASP A 307 22.40 -14.90 13.69
N ASN A 308 23.10 -13.98 14.35
CA ASN A 308 24.37 -14.23 15.06
C ASN A 308 24.17 -14.68 16.52
N LYS A 309 22.91 -14.79 16.97
CA LYS A 309 22.58 -15.14 18.37
C LYS A 309 22.10 -16.58 18.47
N ASN A 310 22.50 -17.25 19.54
CA ASN A 310 21.92 -18.54 19.91
C ASN A 310 20.58 -18.35 20.63
N ILE A 311 19.83 -19.43 20.79
CA ILE A 311 18.46 -19.41 21.35
C ILE A 311 18.42 -18.86 22.76
N SER A 312 19.42 -19.19 23.60
CA SER A 312 19.51 -18.70 24.99
C SER A 312 19.74 -17.19 25.06
N LEU A 313 20.62 -16.64 24.22
CA LEU A 313 20.82 -15.19 24.10
C LEU A 313 19.58 -14.49 23.63
N ILE A 314 18.91 -15.05 22.60
CA ILE A 314 17.62 -14.52 22.10
C ILE A 314 16.60 -14.49 23.24
N GLY A 315 16.42 -15.57 23.99
CA GLY A 315 15.49 -15.65 25.11
C GLY A 315 15.72 -14.58 26.18
N ASN A 316 16.99 -14.38 26.57
CA ASN A 316 17.37 -13.37 27.57
C ASN A 316 17.12 -11.94 27.06
N GLU A 317 17.44 -11.68 25.80
CA GLU A 317 17.24 -10.35 25.18
C GLU A 317 15.75 -10.03 24.98
N LEU A 318 14.94 -11.01 24.58
CA LEU A 318 13.48 -10.87 24.52
C LEU A 318 12.88 -10.44 25.86
N LYS A 319 13.33 -11.06 26.97
CA LYS A 319 12.92 -10.68 28.31
C LYS A 319 13.34 -9.24 28.63
N LYS A 320 14.61 -8.88 28.39
CA LYS A 320 15.14 -7.54 28.61
C LYS A 320 14.37 -6.47 27.83
N LEU A 321 14.15 -6.69 26.53
CA LEU A 321 13.39 -5.76 25.66
C LEU A 321 11.94 -5.60 26.15
N SER A 322 11.28 -6.68 26.53
CA SER A 322 9.93 -6.65 27.09
C SER A 322 9.85 -5.83 28.37
N ASP A 323 10.79 -6.02 29.30
CA ASP A 323 10.84 -5.28 30.56
C ASP A 323 11.15 -3.79 30.33
N GLN A 324 12.03 -3.46 29.40
CA GLN A 324 12.33 -2.08 29.02
C GLN A 324 11.11 -1.37 28.42
N CYS A 325 10.34 -2.05 27.55
CA CYS A 325 9.12 -1.50 26.97
C CYS A 325 8.04 -1.26 28.04
N ARG A 326 7.79 -2.23 28.91
CA ARG A 326 6.77 -2.11 29.98
C ARG A 326 7.09 -0.98 30.95
N ASN A 327 8.38 -0.72 31.21
CA ASN A 327 8.84 0.35 32.08
C ASN A 327 9.12 1.68 31.37
N LEU A 328 8.83 1.80 30.06
CA LEU A 328 9.14 2.96 29.20
C LEU A 328 10.62 3.38 29.23
N LYS A 329 11.52 2.41 29.41
CA LYS A 329 12.98 2.63 29.46
C LYS A 329 13.68 2.22 28.14
N ILE A 330 12.91 1.89 27.10
CA ILE A 330 13.45 1.53 25.78
C ILE A 330 13.98 2.78 25.06
N ASP A 331 15.14 2.67 24.46
CA ASP A 331 15.69 3.72 23.62
C ASP A 331 14.84 3.82 22.33
N LYS A 332 14.54 5.04 21.92
CA LYS A 332 13.79 5.31 20.68
C LYS A 332 14.46 4.65 19.47
N LYS A 333 15.81 4.59 19.43
CA LYS A 333 16.57 3.95 18.35
C LYS A 333 16.24 2.47 18.20
N GLU A 334 15.91 1.77 19.30
CA GLU A 334 15.58 0.34 19.28
C GLU A 334 14.21 0.03 18.66
N LEU A 335 13.41 1.04 18.34
CA LEU A 335 12.11 0.88 17.70
C LEU A 335 12.19 0.91 16.16
N PHE A 336 13.35 1.23 15.57
CA PHE A 336 13.51 1.42 14.12
C PHE A 336 14.47 0.41 13.50
N GLY A 337 14.45 0.31 12.16
CA GLY A 337 15.38 -0.49 11.37
C GLY A 337 15.10 -1.99 11.43
N GLY A 338 13.83 -2.40 11.50
CA GLY A 338 13.42 -3.80 11.47
C GLY A 338 13.54 -4.46 10.10
N SER A 339 13.76 -5.77 10.14
CA SER A 339 13.67 -6.66 8.98
C SER A 339 12.23 -7.14 8.77
N MET A 340 11.67 -7.76 9.79
CA MET A 340 10.31 -8.27 9.85
C MET A 340 9.86 -8.29 11.32
N THR A 341 8.58 -8.12 11.57
CA THR A 341 8.02 -8.11 12.94
C THR A 341 7.31 -9.43 13.24
N ILE A 342 7.41 -9.90 14.48
CA ILE A 342 6.59 -10.98 15.04
C ILE A 342 5.62 -10.37 16.04
N THR A 343 4.34 -10.70 15.92
CA THR A 343 3.31 -10.39 16.92
C THR A 343 2.70 -11.68 17.44
N SER A 344 2.76 -11.89 18.76
CA SER A 344 2.30 -13.13 19.38
C SER A 344 1.15 -12.87 20.34
N LEU A 345 0.05 -13.58 20.12
CA LEU A 345 -1.11 -13.66 20.99
C LEU A 345 -1.14 -14.98 21.81
N GLY A 346 -0.09 -15.79 21.71
CA GLY A 346 -0.03 -17.13 22.34
C GLY A 346 -0.28 -17.14 23.84
N GLY A 347 0.08 -16.07 24.55
CA GLY A 347 -0.19 -15.91 25.99
C GLY A 347 -1.60 -15.40 26.34
N ILE A 348 -2.35 -14.89 25.36
CA ILE A 348 -3.66 -14.28 25.58
C ILE A 348 -4.77 -15.18 25.02
N GLY A 349 -4.71 -15.48 23.73
CA GLY A 349 -5.73 -16.29 23.03
C GLY A 349 -5.82 -15.93 21.56
N GLY A 350 -6.74 -16.60 20.85
CA GLY A 350 -6.92 -16.44 19.40
C GLY A 350 -6.10 -17.45 18.60
N SER A 351 -6.70 -17.98 17.53
CA SER A 351 -6.04 -18.92 16.61
C SER A 351 -5.40 -18.16 15.46
N PHE A 352 -6.20 -17.54 14.61
CA PHE A 352 -5.75 -16.77 13.46
C PHE A 352 -6.19 -15.31 13.56
N PHE A 353 -5.39 -14.42 13.00
CA PHE A 353 -5.71 -13.00 12.92
C PHE A 353 -4.88 -12.36 11.80
N THR A 354 -5.26 -11.18 11.36
CA THR A 354 -4.59 -10.44 10.29
C THR A 354 -3.80 -9.29 10.90
N PRO A 355 -2.48 -9.44 11.16
CA PRO A 355 -1.66 -8.36 11.68
C PRO A 355 -1.37 -7.30 10.62
N ILE A 356 -1.34 -6.04 11.03
CA ILE A 356 -0.95 -4.92 10.17
C ILE A 356 0.56 -4.84 10.09
N ILE A 357 1.10 -4.74 8.89
CA ILE A 357 2.54 -4.65 8.63
C ILE A 357 3.10 -3.35 9.22
N ASN A 358 4.26 -3.46 9.87
CA ASN A 358 4.94 -2.32 10.48
C ASN A 358 5.82 -1.61 9.45
N TYR A 359 5.27 -0.62 8.76
CA TYR A 359 6.01 0.15 7.75
C TYR A 359 7.38 0.67 8.27
N PRO A 360 8.50 0.57 7.52
CA PRO A 360 8.65 0.18 6.10
C PRO A 360 9.00 -1.32 5.89
N GLU A 361 8.63 -2.20 6.80
CA GLU A 361 8.75 -3.65 6.61
C GLU A 361 7.72 -4.11 5.56
N VAL A 362 7.97 -5.23 4.89
CA VAL A 362 7.08 -5.78 3.85
C VAL A 362 6.27 -6.98 4.33
N ALA A 363 6.51 -7.47 5.54
CA ALA A 363 5.77 -8.57 6.12
C ALA A 363 5.77 -8.56 7.65
N ILE A 364 4.79 -9.26 8.24
CA ILE A 364 4.65 -9.47 9.67
C ILE A 364 4.12 -10.88 9.93
N LEU A 365 4.70 -11.56 10.92
CA LEU A 365 4.29 -12.89 11.34
C LEU A 365 3.42 -12.80 12.61
N GLY A 366 2.17 -13.21 12.50
CA GLY A 366 1.25 -13.43 13.62
C GLY A 366 1.39 -14.84 14.16
N VAL A 367 1.48 -14.98 15.48
CA VAL A 367 1.56 -16.26 16.17
C VAL A 367 0.39 -16.37 17.13
N GLY A 368 -0.51 -17.33 16.89
CA GLY A 368 -1.68 -17.60 17.70
C GLY A 368 -1.36 -18.45 18.94
N LYS A 369 -2.40 -18.81 19.68
CA LYS A 369 -2.27 -19.70 20.83
C LYS A 369 -2.18 -21.15 20.34
N SER A 370 -1.15 -21.88 20.76
CA SER A 370 -1.01 -23.31 20.48
C SER A 370 -2.14 -24.11 21.09
N GLN A 371 -2.62 -25.11 20.37
CA GLN A 371 -3.74 -25.97 20.76
C GLN A 371 -3.41 -27.44 20.50
N LYS A 372 -3.89 -28.31 21.37
CA LYS A 372 -3.82 -29.75 21.13
C LYS A 372 -4.92 -30.14 20.14
N LYS A 373 -4.54 -30.72 19.01
CA LYS A 373 -5.48 -31.23 17.98
C LYS A 373 -5.21 -32.71 17.75
N GLN A 374 -6.28 -33.43 17.42
CA GLN A 374 -6.14 -34.81 16.94
C GLN A 374 -5.94 -34.77 15.43
N ILE A 375 -4.79 -35.27 14.98
CA ILE A 375 -4.43 -35.36 13.58
C ILE A 375 -4.36 -36.81 13.17
N PHE A 376 -4.92 -37.12 12.00
CA PHE A 376 -4.91 -38.47 11.46
C PHE A 376 -3.58 -38.72 10.74
N ILE A 377 -2.73 -39.60 11.31
CA ILE A 377 -1.41 -39.96 10.76
C ILE A 377 -1.32 -41.49 10.78
N ASP A 378 -0.93 -42.09 9.67
CA ASP A 378 -0.72 -43.54 9.51
C ASP A 378 -1.89 -44.40 10.02
N GLY A 379 -3.12 -43.98 9.70
CA GLY A 379 -4.32 -44.74 10.07
C GLY A 379 -4.79 -44.57 11.54
N LYS A 380 -4.18 -43.65 12.32
CA LYS A 380 -4.53 -43.42 13.73
C LYS A 380 -4.67 -41.92 14.03
N PHE A 381 -5.54 -41.59 14.99
CA PHE A 381 -5.60 -40.23 15.54
C PHE A 381 -4.53 -40.05 16.59
N ILE A 382 -3.64 -39.11 16.37
CA ILE A 382 -2.54 -38.76 17.28
C ILE A 382 -2.75 -37.32 17.74
N THR A 383 -2.58 -37.06 19.05
CA THR A 383 -2.68 -35.71 19.60
C THR A 383 -1.37 -34.97 19.30
N ARG A 384 -1.47 -33.88 18.56
CA ARG A 384 -0.34 -32.98 18.24
C ARG A 384 -0.59 -31.58 18.79
N THR A 385 0.48 -30.88 19.11
CA THR A 385 0.42 -29.47 19.54
C THR A 385 0.62 -28.60 18.32
N MET A 386 -0.48 -27.97 17.83
CA MET A 386 -0.50 -27.15 16.65
C MET A 386 -0.36 -25.66 17.00
N LEU A 387 0.53 -24.97 16.34
CA LEU A 387 0.76 -23.54 16.47
C LEU A 387 0.17 -22.81 15.26
N PRO A 388 -0.89 -21.99 15.43
CA PRO A 388 -1.43 -21.21 14.34
C PRO A 388 -0.50 -20.06 13.97
N LEU A 389 -0.24 -19.90 12.68
CA LEU A 389 0.60 -18.88 12.07
C LEU A 389 -0.24 -18.04 11.08
N SER A 390 -0.03 -16.74 11.09
CA SER A 390 -0.68 -15.78 10.21
C SER A 390 0.37 -14.87 9.60
N LEU A 391 0.69 -15.05 8.33
CA LEU A 391 1.69 -14.26 7.61
C LEU A 391 0.98 -13.19 6.79
N SER A 392 1.05 -11.91 7.21
CA SER A 392 0.62 -10.79 6.37
C SER A 392 1.83 -10.23 5.61
N TYR A 393 1.62 -9.90 4.34
CA TYR A 393 2.67 -9.42 3.45
C TYR A 393 2.16 -8.37 2.47
N ASP A 394 3.08 -7.56 1.95
CA ASP A 394 2.84 -6.56 0.92
C ASP A 394 2.76 -7.22 -0.46
N HIS A 395 1.53 -7.28 -1.01
CA HIS A 395 1.29 -7.99 -2.28
C HIS A 395 1.87 -7.26 -3.52
N ARG A 396 2.47 -6.09 -3.34
CA ARG A 396 3.21 -5.42 -4.43
C ARG A 396 4.57 -6.06 -4.70
N ILE A 397 5.14 -6.77 -3.71
CA ILE A 397 6.48 -7.38 -3.77
C ILE A 397 6.41 -8.90 -3.64
N ILE A 398 5.54 -9.40 -2.76
CA ILE A 398 5.44 -10.81 -2.42
C ILE A 398 4.14 -11.36 -3.00
N ASP A 399 4.23 -12.39 -3.81
CA ASP A 399 3.07 -13.12 -4.33
C ASP A 399 2.64 -14.26 -3.38
N GLY A 400 1.42 -14.78 -3.60
CA GLY A 400 0.85 -15.84 -2.78
C GLY A 400 1.66 -17.13 -2.81
N ALA A 401 2.31 -17.46 -3.93
CA ALA A 401 3.13 -18.67 -4.07
C ALA A 401 4.45 -18.53 -3.28
N GLU A 402 5.08 -17.36 -3.31
CA GLU A 402 6.27 -17.07 -2.51
C GLU A 402 5.94 -17.08 -1.01
N ALA A 403 4.79 -16.50 -0.62
CA ALA A 403 4.32 -16.48 0.76
C ALA A 403 4.04 -17.90 1.28
N ALA A 404 3.41 -18.77 0.49
CA ALA A 404 3.17 -20.15 0.85
C ALA A 404 4.49 -20.92 1.03
N ARG A 405 5.46 -20.75 0.10
CA ARG A 405 6.80 -21.35 0.24
C ARG A 405 7.56 -20.85 1.46
N PHE A 406 7.40 -19.57 1.80
CA PHE A 406 7.99 -19.00 3.01
C PHE A 406 7.41 -19.64 4.27
N ASN A 407 6.07 -19.75 4.38
CA ASN A 407 5.40 -20.42 5.49
C ASN A 407 5.85 -21.87 5.63
N LEU A 408 5.86 -22.64 4.54
CA LEU A 408 6.36 -24.02 4.55
C LEU A 408 7.82 -24.10 5.00
N SER A 409 8.68 -23.17 4.56
CA SER A 409 10.07 -23.13 5.04
C SER A 409 10.14 -22.83 6.55
N LEU A 410 9.31 -21.95 7.07
CA LEU A 410 9.25 -21.62 8.49
C LEU A 410 8.77 -22.80 9.34
N ILE A 411 7.76 -23.54 8.86
CA ILE A 411 7.16 -24.70 9.54
C ILE A 411 8.14 -25.87 9.62
N HIS A 412 8.96 -26.09 8.59
CA HIS A 412 9.87 -27.24 8.49
C HIS A 412 11.33 -26.95 8.96
N ILE A 413 11.59 -25.77 9.54
CA ILE A 413 12.86 -25.47 10.22
C ILE A 413 12.79 -25.90 11.68
#